data_2d0862f050940be4f503fb78dad304d3
#
_entry.id   2d0862f050940be4f503fb78dad304d3
#
_cell.length_a   1.000
_cell.length_b   1.000
_cell.length_c   1.000
_cell.angle_alpha   90.00
_cell.angle_beta   90.00
_cell.angle_gamma   90.00
#
_symmetry.space_group_name_H-M   'P 1'
#
loop_
_entity.id
_entity.type
_entity.pdbx_description
1 polymer ?
#
loop_
_entity_poly.entity_id
_entity_poly.type
_entity_poly.pdbx_seq_one_letter_code
_entity_poly.pdbx_strand_id
1 'polypeptide(L)'
;MIIAKDGKTEIPCHCPNPGRLIEFVFPGARLILEKRRGGNEKAKTPYTAVGIYYRDAVAPLFSARANKAAEQIILKEIIPNIKEIHPEFTLGDSRFDFLCIDKKGVRHLIEVKACSLIEYGVAMFPDAPSGRALKHLEELAELSALGYSCHVVFVIVHSKPERFIPNLHTDPEFAAALSKYGHAADPWPAEDATVKVAAQRRNAAGGGTGPVAIHACLLECGNTGMAHLAAAHIQVDLSHGELAASDAGNYLIQIELAETCEIEVGGLGTIHFKAGWYVYAGSARKNLAKRINRHLRKIRKQKHWHIDYLTPFAKTIKGLPIMSYRNLECDLAVELQRLGGKPVPRFGSSDCQGHPKCPSHLYYFKERPMGNRAFVEMLLRYRHVVGLEG
;
A
#
# COMPACT_ATOMS: atom_id res chain seq x y z
N MET A 1 16.52 -8.13 -2.55
CA MET A 1 17.60 -8.24 -3.56
C MET A 1 16.95 -8.18 -4.94
N ILE A 2 17.50 -7.41 -5.85
CA ILE A 2 17.09 -7.31 -7.26
C ILE A 2 18.23 -7.83 -8.11
N ILE A 3 17.93 -8.57 -9.17
CA ILE A 3 18.91 -8.94 -10.20
C ILE A 3 18.73 -7.97 -11.36
N ALA A 4 19.69 -7.06 -11.51
CA ALA A 4 19.77 -6.18 -12.67
C ALA A 4 20.52 -6.87 -13.80
N LYS A 5 20.35 -6.40 -15.04
CA LYS A 5 21.10 -6.87 -16.20
C LYS A 5 21.75 -5.69 -16.89
N ASP A 6 23.04 -5.84 -17.21
CA ASP A 6 23.77 -4.97 -18.10
C ASP A 6 24.23 -5.81 -19.30
N GLY A 7 23.52 -5.69 -20.40
CA GLY A 7 23.65 -6.60 -21.54
C GLY A 7 23.34 -8.05 -21.13
N LYS A 8 24.35 -8.93 -21.19
CA LYS A 8 24.22 -10.34 -20.80
C LYS A 8 24.64 -10.62 -19.35
N THR A 9 25.19 -9.61 -18.64
CA THR A 9 25.71 -9.79 -17.27
C THR A 9 24.62 -9.59 -16.25
N GLU A 10 24.43 -10.54 -15.34
CA GLU A 10 23.55 -10.43 -14.20
C GLU A 10 24.28 -9.80 -13.01
N ILE A 11 23.70 -8.76 -12.44
CA ILE A 11 24.29 -7.98 -11.35
C ILE A 11 23.35 -8.05 -10.14
N PRO A 12 23.71 -8.74 -9.06
CA PRO A 12 22.94 -8.74 -7.84
C PRO A 12 23.05 -7.38 -7.14
N CYS A 13 21.91 -6.74 -6.89
CA CYS A 13 21.82 -5.42 -6.27
C CYS A 13 21.08 -5.48 -4.94
N HIS A 14 21.55 -4.74 -3.96
CA HIS A 14 20.79 -4.48 -2.74
C HIS A 14 19.64 -3.54 -3.06
N CYS A 15 18.42 -3.87 -2.61
CA CYS A 15 17.29 -2.97 -2.62
C CYS A 15 17.03 -2.49 -1.19
N PRO A 16 17.25 -1.21 -0.87
CA PRO A 16 17.11 -0.69 0.50
C PRO A 16 15.66 -0.39 0.90
N ASN A 17 14.71 -0.64 -0.01
CA ASN A 17 13.29 -0.48 0.27
C ASN A 17 12.68 -1.83 0.70
N PRO A 18 12.10 -1.95 1.92
CA PRO A 18 11.44 -3.16 2.39
C PRO A 18 10.05 -3.36 1.78
N GLY A 19 9.50 -2.36 1.09
CA GLY A 19 8.20 -2.37 0.45
C GLY A 19 8.08 -3.41 -0.67
N ARG A 20 6.85 -3.68 -1.07
CA ARG A 20 6.57 -4.69 -2.11
C ARG A 20 6.91 -4.21 -3.51
N LEU A 21 6.92 -2.90 -3.75
CA LEU A 21 7.28 -2.23 -5.01
C LEU A 21 6.64 -2.87 -6.25
N ILE A 22 5.40 -3.34 -6.11
CA ILE A 22 4.71 -4.11 -7.17
C ILE A 22 4.42 -3.27 -8.42
N GLU A 23 4.33 -1.95 -8.25
CA GLU A 23 4.09 -0.95 -9.29
C GLU A 23 5.34 -0.63 -10.12
N PHE A 24 6.53 -0.89 -9.56
CA PHE A 24 7.80 -0.46 -10.14
C PHE A 24 8.64 -1.61 -10.68
N VAL A 25 8.77 -2.71 -9.92
CA VAL A 25 9.75 -3.75 -10.18
C VAL A 25 9.18 -4.83 -11.09
N PHE A 26 9.31 -4.62 -12.39
CA PHE A 26 8.98 -5.59 -13.44
C PHE A 26 10.23 -5.99 -14.23
N PRO A 27 10.22 -7.15 -14.91
CA PRO A 27 11.23 -7.48 -15.89
C PRO A 27 11.35 -6.38 -16.96
N GLY A 28 12.58 -5.87 -17.16
CA GLY A 28 12.85 -4.77 -18.10
C GLY A 28 12.74 -3.36 -17.50
N ALA A 29 12.39 -3.21 -16.23
CA ALA A 29 12.45 -1.92 -15.54
C ALA A 29 13.89 -1.39 -15.49
N ARG A 30 14.09 -0.09 -15.74
CA ARG A 30 15.41 0.57 -15.74
C ARG A 30 15.72 1.04 -14.34
N LEU A 31 16.89 0.63 -13.81
CA LEU A 31 17.35 0.96 -12.46
C LEU A 31 18.51 1.96 -12.50
N ILE A 32 18.59 2.80 -11.47
CA ILE A 32 19.78 3.58 -11.15
C ILE A 32 20.53 2.81 -10.05
N LEU A 33 21.77 2.44 -10.33
CA LEU A 33 22.62 1.68 -9.43
C LEU A 33 23.75 2.55 -8.91
N GLU A 34 23.95 2.54 -7.59
CA GLU A 34 25.11 3.14 -6.92
C GLU A 34 26.09 2.03 -6.54
N LYS A 35 27.35 2.17 -6.95
CA LYS A 35 28.41 1.26 -6.51
C LYS A 35 28.68 1.48 -5.03
N ARG A 36 28.64 0.39 -4.25
CA ARG A 36 28.90 0.48 -2.81
C ARG A 36 30.35 0.88 -2.56
N ARG A 37 30.54 2.00 -1.85
CA ARG A 37 31.87 2.45 -1.40
C ARG A 37 32.21 1.74 -0.11
N GLY A 38 33.39 1.10 -0.03
CA GLY A 38 33.94 0.55 1.22
C GLY A 38 33.96 -0.97 1.26
N GLY A 39 35.06 -1.48 1.00
CA GLY A 39 35.95 -2.48 1.52
C GLY A 39 35.44 -3.79 2.13
N ASN A 40 34.24 -4.25 1.85
CA ASN A 40 33.90 -5.60 2.19
C ASN A 40 33.81 -6.44 0.89
N GLU A 41 34.94 -7.04 0.47
CA GLU A 41 35.03 -7.93 -0.69
C GLU A 41 34.08 -9.13 -0.59
N LYS A 42 33.51 -9.38 0.60
CA LYS A 42 32.48 -10.40 0.89
C LYS A 42 31.05 -9.90 0.70
N ALA A 43 30.82 -8.65 0.28
CA ALA A 43 29.47 -8.18 0.08
C ALA A 43 28.79 -8.91 -1.10
N LYS A 44 27.74 -9.68 -0.81
CA LYS A 44 26.95 -10.44 -1.81
C LYS A 44 26.34 -9.57 -2.92
N THR A 45 26.32 -8.23 -2.75
CA THR A 45 25.72 -7.27 -3.67
C THR A 45 26.66 -6.08 -3.84
N PRO A 46 27.38 -5.96 -4.98
CA PRO A 46 28.34 -4.89 -5.21
C PRO A 46 27.66 -3.53 -5.45
N TYR A 47 26.37 -3.52 -5.78
CA TYR A 47 25.58 -2.31 -6.04
C TYR A 47 24.37 -2.22 -5.15
N THR A 48 23.89 -1.00 -4.95
CA THR A 48 22.59 -0.66 -4.35
C THR A 48 21.71 -0.05 -5.42
N ALA A 49 20.48 -0.55 -5.57
CA ALA A 49 19.47 0.07 -6.41
C ALA A 49 18.94 1.30 -5.68
N VAL A 50 19.25 2.49 -6.18
CA VAL A 50 18.95 3.78 -5.55
C VAL A 50 17.74 4.46 -6.16
N GLY A 51 17.38 4.11 -7.38
CA GLY A 51 16.23 4.65 -8.08
C GLY A 51 15.75 3.71 -9.19
N ILE A 52 14.54 3.92 -9.62
CA ILE A 52 13.92 3.20 -10.73
C ILE A 52 13.21 4.19 -11.63
N TYR A 53 13.42 4.06 -12.95
CA TYR A 53 12.67 4.84 -13.92
C TYR A 53 11.25 4.30 -13.99
N TYR A 54 10.30 5.15 -13.68
CA TYR A 54 8.89 4.83 -13.72
C TYR A 54 8.14 5.93 -14.47
N ARG A 55 7.57 5.58 -15.63
CA ARG A 55 6.96 6.53 -16.56
C ARG A 55 7.97 7.64 -16.92
N ASP A 56 7.67 8.89 -16.64
CA ASP A 56 8.45 10.09 -16.94
C ASP A 56 9.27 10.62 -15.75
N ALA A 57 9.36 9.85 -14.67
CA ALA A 57 10.06 10.23 -13.45
C ALA A 57 10.98 9.13 -12.91
N VAL A 58 11.82 9.49 -11.97
CA VAL A 58 12.64 8.57 -11.19
C VAL A 58 12.04 8.43 -9.78
N ALA A 59 11.60 7.23 -9.44
CA ALA A 59 11.19 6.89 -8.09
C ALA A 59 12.41 6.44 -7.28
N PRO A 60 12.77 7.14 -6.18
CA PRO A 60 13.84 6.71 -5.30
C PRO A 60 13.47 5.46 -4.51
N LEU A 61 14.41 4.52 -4.40
CA LEU A 61 14.22 3.26 -3.69
C LEU A 61 14.74 3.29 -2.24
N PHE A 62 15.13 4.44 -1.73
CA PHE A 62 15.65 4.61 -0.36
C PHE A 62 14.57 5.10 0.61
N SER A 63 13.86 4.17 1.27
CA SER A 63 12.92 4.54 2.35
C SER A 63 13.63 5.18 3.55
N ALA A 64 14.84 4.74 3.88
CA ALA A 64 15.64 5.32 4.98
C ALA A 64 16.06 6.79 4.76
N ARG A 65 16.05 7.29 3.53
CA ARG A 65 16.34 8.71 3.24
C ARG A 65 15.14 9.63 3.50
N ALA A 66 13.94 9.08 3.71
CA ALA A 66 12.75 9.89 4.00
C ALA A 66 12.91 10.71 5.29
N ASN A 67 13.44 10.13 6.37
CA ASN A 67 13.69 10.84 7.61
C ASN A 67 14.70 11.99 7.43
N LYS A 68 15.77 11.72 6.68
CA LYS A 68 16.76 12.78 6.39
C LYS A 68 16.19 13.90 5.53
N ALA A 69 15.36 13.56 4.54
CA ALA A 69 14.68 14.57 3.72
C ALA A 69 13.63 15.33 4.55
N ALA A 70 12.92 14.66 5.45
CA ALA A 70 12.01 15.30 6.39
C ALA A 70 12.75 16.33 7.24
N GLU A 71 13.84 15.95 7.92
CA GLU A 71 14.64 16.82 8.77
C GLU A 71 15.18 18.05 8.03
N GLN A 72 15.76 17.84 6.85
CA GLN A 72 16.46 18.91 6.12
C GLN A 72 15.54 19.86 5.36
N ILE A 73 14.40 19.36 4.86
CA ILE A 73 13.57 20.09 3.91
C ILE A 73 12.14 20.25 4.42
N ILE A 74 11.47 19.14 4.84
CA ILE A 74 10.03 19.14 5.04
C ILE A 74 9.60 19.80 6.35
N LEU A 75 10.29 19.51 7.45
CA LEU A 75 9.85 19.97 8.79
C LEU A 75 9.74 21.48 8.88
N LYS A 76 10.59 22.23 8.19
CA LYS A 76 10.56 23.71 8.17
C LYS A 76 9.36 24.26 7.39
N GLU A 77 8.83 23.49 6.45
CA GLU A 77 7.67 23.86 5.64
C GLU A 77 6.34 23.56 6.36
N ILE A 78 6.34 22.50 7.19
CA ILE A 78 5.10 22.03 7.86
C ILE A 78 4.98 22.54 9.31
N ILE A 79 6.08 22.93 9.96
CA ILE A 79 6.10 23.49 11.31
C ILE A 79 6.81 24.84 11.26
N PRO A 80 6.09 25.95 11.45
CA PRO A 80 6.70 27.27 11.40
C PRO A 80 7.55 27.54 12.63
N ASN A 81 8.59 28.33 12.42
CA ASN A 81 9.40 28.86 13.51
C ASN A 81 10.00 27.79 14.45
N ILE A 82 10.41 26.64 13.89
CA ILE A 82 11.14 25.62 14.66
C ILE A 82 12.37 26.26 15.32
N LYS A 83 12.53 26.02 16.62
CA LYS A 83 13.70 26.44 17.41
C LYS A 83 14.66 25.27 17.60
N GLU A 84 14.14 24.08 17.87
CA GLU A 84 14.93 22.88 18.18
C GLU A 84 14.35 21.67 17.44
N ILE A 85 15.24 20.78 16.96
CA ILE A 85 14.90 19.50 16.37
C ILE A 85 15.70 18.42 17.08
N HIS A 86 15.02 17.45 17.64
CA HIS A 86 15.61 16.29 18.31
C HIS A 86 15.21 15.03 17.53
N PRO A 87 16.10 14.47 16.72
CA PRO A 87 15.83 13.23 15.99
C PRO A 87 15.84 12.02 16.94
N GLU A 88 15.15 10.95 16.54
CA GLU A 88 15.09 9.67 17.24
C GLU A 88 14.66 9.82 18.71
N PHE A 89 13.63 10.64 18.96
CA PHE A 89 13.17 10.99 20.30
C PHE A 89 12.39 9.86 20.95
N THR A 90 12.84 9.43 22.13
CA THR A 90 12.16 8.38 22.91
C THR A 90 11.24 8.99 23.95
N LEU A 91 9.99 8.56 23.98
CA LEU A 91 8.99 8.93 24.97
C LEU A 91 8.24 7.68 25.43
N GLY A 92 8.35 7.32 26.70
CA GLY A 92 7.83 6.03 27.19
C GLY A 92 8.52 4.85 26.49
N ASP A 93 7.73 3.91 25.99
CA ASP A 93 8.20 2.71 25.28
C ASP A 93 8.34 2.93 23.77
N SER A 94 8.06 4.13 23.27
CA SER A 94 8.10 4.42 21.85
C SER A 94 9.17 5.43 21.48
N ARG A 95 9.71 5.24 20.28
CA ARG A 95 10.69 6.12 19.66
C ARG A 95 10.08 6.72 18.42
N PHE A 96 9.86 8.03 18.46
CA PHE A 96 9.38 8.85 17.35
C PHE A 96 10.53 9.38 16.51
N ASP A 97 10.29 9.62 15.24
CA ASP A 97 11.34 10.08 14.35
C ASP A 97 11.88 11.45 14.74
N PHE A 98 11.01 12.39 15.22
CA PHE A 98 11.45 13.70 15.70
C PHE A 98 10.57 14.24 16.84
N LEU A 99 11.21 15.00 17.73
CA LEU A 99 10.57 16.02 18.55
C LEU A 99 11.05 17.39 18.06
N CYS A 100 10.13 18.26 17.64
CA CYS A 100 10.44 19.64 17.33
C CYS A 100 9.84 20.55 18.40
N ILE A 101 10.57 21.64 18.73
CA ILE A 101 10.09 22.69 19.64
C ILE A 101 10.07 23.98 18.83
N ASP A 102 8.91 24.64 18.75
CA ASP A 102 8.77 25.93 18.08
C ASP A 102 9.17 27.10 18.99
N LYS A 103 9.22 28.33 18.46
CA LYS A 103 9.54 29.53 19.24
C LYS A 103 8.50 29.87 20.31
N LYS A 104 7.30 29.31 20.26
CA LYS A 104 6.25 29.47 21.29
C LYS A 104 6.35 28.39 22.36
N GLY A 105 7.29 27.46 22.26
CA GLY A 105 7.49 26.34 23.17
C GLY A 105 6.54 25.16 22.94
N VAL A 106 5.81 25.14 21.84
CA VAL A 106 4.95 24.00 21.49
C VAL A 106 5.84 22.81 21.12
N ARG A 107 5.51 21.64 21.67
CA ARG A 107 6.21 20.37 21.41
C ARG A 107 5.48 19.60 20.34
N HIS A 108 6.15 19.41 19.20
CA HIS A 108 5.63 18.68 18.05
C HIS A 108 6.29 17.30 17.98
N LEU A 109 5.50 16.23 18.10
CA LEU A 109 5.94 14.85 17.86
C LEU A 109 5.65 14.46 16.43
N ILE A 110 6.66 13.98 15.73
CA ILE A 110 6.57 13.69 14.31
C ILE A 110 6.97 12.23 14.03
N GLU A 111 6.12 11.54 13.31
CA GLU A 111 6.39 10.24 12.72
C GLU A 111 6.43 10.36 11.21
N VAL A 112 7.50 9.90 10.58
CA VAL A 112 7.73 9.97 9.13
C VAL A 112 7.47 8.62 8.49
N LYS A 113 6.73 8.60 7.39
CA LYS A 113 6.46 7.40 6.63
C LYS A 113 6.82 7.60 5.16
N ALA A 114 7.76 6.80 4.65
CA ALA A 114 8.04 6.78 3.22
C ALA A 114 6.88 6.11 2.47
N CYS A 115 6.30 6.81 1.51
CA CYS A 115 5.20 6.31 0.69
C CYS A 115 5.69 6.12 -0.75
N SER A 116 5.75 4.87 -1.19
CA SER A 116 6.21 4.49 -2.54
C SER A 116 5.09 3.95 -3.44
N LEU A 117 3.96 3.54 -2.90
CA LEU A 117 2.83 3.03 -3.70
C LEU A 117 2.09 4.20 -4.35
N ILE A 118 2.29 4.37 -5.66
CA ILE A 118 1.82 5.53 -6.41
C ILE A 118 1.28 5.07 -7.75
N GLU A 119 -0.01 5.28 -8.01
CA GLU A 119 -0.62 4.98 -9.31
C GLU A 119 -1.88 5.85 -9.51
N TYR A 120 -2.21 6.14 -10.76
CA TYR A 120 -3.42 6.91 -11.14
C TYR A 120 -3.59 8.24 -10.39
N GLY A 121 -2.50 8.98 -10.16
CA GLY A 121 -2.54 10.24 -9.42
C GLY A 121 -2.75 10.11 -7.92
N VAL A 122 -2.76 8.89 -7.39
CA VAL A 122 -3.02 8.58 -5.98
C VAL A 122 -1.81 7.93 -5.34
N ALA A 123 -1.37 8.48 -4.21
CA ALA A 123 -0.39 7.84 -3.33
C ALA A 123 -1.12 7.10 -2.19
N MET A 124 -0.68 5.89 -1.87
CA MET A 124 -1.26 5.06 -0.81
C MET A 124 -0.21 4.49 0.14
N PHE A 125 -0.53 4.49 1.43
CA PHE A 125 0.29 3.87 2.48
C PHE A 125 -0.61 3.05 3.44
N PRO A 126 -0.15 1.88 3.94
CA PRO A 126 1.11 1.21 3.63
C PRO A 126 1.00 0.29 2.39
N ASP A 127 2.12 -0.11 1.82
CA ASP A 127 2.18 -1.10 0.74
C ASP A 127 2.18 -2.56 1.24
N ALA A 128 2.39 -2.76 2.53
CA ALA A 128 2.25 -4.02 3.26
C ALA A 128 1.64 -3.75 4.65
N PRO A 129 0.90 -4.71 5.26
CA PRO A 129 0.35 -4.54 6.61
C PRO A 129 1.42 -4.13 7.61
N SER A 130 1.14 -3.12 8.44
CA SER A 130 2.10 -2.51 9.35
C SER A 130 1.52 -2.26 10.74
N GLY A 131 1.51 -3.28 11.59
CA GLY A 131 1.09 -3.13 13.00
C GLY A 131 1.90 -2.09 13.77
N ARG A 132 3.18 -1.86 13.37
CA ARG A 132 3.99 -0.78 13.95
C ARG A 132 3.45 0.60 13.56
N ALA A 133 2.99 0.79 12.32
CA ALA A 133 2.44 2.08 11.92
C ALA A 133 1.13 2.39 12.65
N LEU A 134 0.28 1.37 12.83
CA LEU A 134 -0.95 1.48 13.62
C LEU A 134 -0.64 1.84 15.07
N LYS A 135 0.27 1.12 15.74
CA LYS A 135 0.69 1.40 17.13
C LYS A 135 1.19 2.85 17.28
N HIS A 136 2.10 3.31 16.42
CA HIS A 136 2.62 4.68 16.51
C HIS A 136 1.52 5.74 16.30
N LEU A 137 0.54 5.48 15.42
CA LEU A 137 -0.58 6.41 15.22
C LEU A 137 -1.48 6.50 16.46
N GLU A 138 -1.78 5.37 17.10
CA GLU A 138 -2.58 5.31 18.34
C GLU A 138 -1.86 6.04 19.47
N GLU A 139 -0.56 5.80 19.66
CA GLU A 139 0.25 6.50 20.65
C GLU A 139 0.32 8.02 20.40
N LEU A 140 0.45 8.47 19.15
CA LEU A 140 0.39 9.88 18.81
C LEU A 140 -0.98 10.48 19.17
N ALA A 141 -2.07 9.76 18.94
CA ALA A 141 -3.40 10.22 19.33
C ALA A 141 -3.56 10.34 20.85
N GLU A 142 -3.00 9.42 21.62
CA GLU A 142 -2.97 9.50 23.09
C GLU A 142 -2.13 10.69 23.57
N LEU A 143 -0.93 10.88 22.99
CA LEU A 143 -0.04 11.98 23.33
C LEU A 143 -0.61 13.35 22.93
N SER A 144 -1.38 13.40 21.85
CA SER A 144 -2.11 14.62 21.46
C SER A 144 -3.13 15.03 22.54
N ALA A 145 -3.82 14.08 23.15
CA ALA A 145 -4.72 14.37 24.30
C ALA A 145 -3.95 14.90 25.52
N LEU A 146 -2.66 14.59 25.66
CA LEU A 146 -1.79 15.08 26.73
C LEU A 146 -1.14 16.45 26.42
N GLY A 147 -1.46 17.07 25.27
CA GLY A 147 -1.04 18.42 24.92
C GLY A 147 0.16 18.51 23.98
N TYR A 148 0.63 17.40 23.42
CA TYR A 148 1.58 17.43 22.31
C TYR A 148 0.86 17.78 21.00
N SER A 149 1.54 18.49 20.11
CA SER A 149 1.12 18.64 18.72
C SER A 149 1.66 17.42 17.94
N CYS A 150 0.79 16.53 17.47
CA CYS A 150 1.19 15.27 16.90
C CYS A 150 0.98 15.24 15.38
N HIS A 151 1.98 14.73 14.67
CA HIS A 151 2.03 14.76 13.21
C HIS A 151 2.47 13.41 12.63
N VAL A 152 1.81 12.97 11.56
CA VAL A 152 2.32 11.94 10.65
C VAL A 152 2.63 12.58 9.30
N VAL A 153 3.85 12.39 8.82
CA VAL A 153 4.35 12.96 7.58
C VAL A 153 4.59 11.86 6.57
N PHE A 154 3.72 11.75 5.57
CA PHE A 154 3.91 10.86 4.44
C PHE A 154 4.84 11.54 3.42
N VAL A 155 6.05 11.01 3.32
CA VAL A 155 7.05 11.43 2.32
C VAL A 155 6.83 10.59 1.07
N ILE A 156 6.15 11.17 0.10
CA ILE A 156 5.81 10.52 -1.16
C ILE A 156 6.99 10.72 -2.12
N VAL A 157 7.61 9.62 -2.50
CA VAL A 157 8.83 9.62 -3.31
C VAL A 157 8.52 9.69 -4.81
N HIS A 158 7.72 10.69 -5.20
CA HIS A 158 7.33 10.96 -6.58
C HIS A 158 6.67 12.34 -6.68
N SER A 159 6.79 13.02 -7.82
CA SER A 159 6.28 14.38 -8.03
C SER A 159 4.87 14.46 -8.64
N LYS A 160 4.25 13.33 -9.00
CA LYS A 160 3.01 13.29 -9.79
C LYS A 160 1.71 13.05 -9.03
N PRO A 161 1.68 12.44 -7.84
CA PRO A 161 0.41 12.26 -7.13
C PRO A 161 -0.25 13.60 -6.78
N GLU A 162 -1.56 13.65 -6.94
CA GLU A 162 -2.38 14.80 -6.61
C GLU A 162 -3.01 14.65 -5.22
N ARG A 163 -3.18 13.39 -4.76
CA ARG A 163 -3.78 13.08 -3.46
C ARG A 163 -3.16 11.87 -2.80
N PHE A 164 -3.25 11.84 -1.48
CA PHE A 164 -2.90 10.73 -0.63
C PHE A 164 -4.15 10.11 -0.01
N ILE A 165 -4.23 8.78 0.02
CA ILE A 165 -5.30 8.00 0.65
C ILE A 165 -4.66 6.88 1.51
N PRO A 166 -5.16 6.59 2.72
CA PRO A 166 -4.77 5.38 3.45
C PRO A 166 -5.07 4.11 2.64
N ASN A 167 -4.13 3.16 2.60
CA ASN A 167 -4.31 1.94 1.80
C ASN A 167 -5.21 0.92 2.50
N LEU A 168 -6.50 1.15 2.47
CA LEU A 168 -7.53 0.27 3.06
C LEU A 168 -7.54 -1.14 2.44
N HIS A 169 -7.02 -1.32 1.23
CA HIS A 169 -6.96 -2.63 0.59
C HIS A 169 -5.84 -3.52 1.14
N THR A 170 -4.84 -2.93 1.77
CA THR A 170 -3.68 -3.64 2.31
C THR A 170 -3.71 -3.71 3.82
N ASP A 171 -4.07 -2.61 4.46
CA ASP A 171 -4.14 -2.47 5.93
C ASP A 171 -5.40 -1.69 6.31
N PRO A 172 -6.57 -2.34 6.33
CA PRO A 172 -7.83 -1.67 6.66
C PRO A 172 -7.87 -1.15 8.10
N GLU A 173 -7.18 -1.82 9.04
CA GLU A 173 -7.11 -1.38 10.44
C GLU A 173 -6.37 -0.05 10.56
N PHE A 174 -5.21 0.07 9.91
CA PHE A 174 -4.47 1.33 9.84
C PHE A 174 -5.28 2.42 9.14
N ALA A 175 -5.94 2.09 8.02
CA ALA A 175 -6.74 3.07 7.27
C ALA A 175 -7.92 3.59 8.11
N ALA A 176 -8.64 2.73 8.82
CA ALA A 176 -9.71 3.11 9.72
C ALA A 176 -9.19 3.98 10.88
N ALA A 177 -8.06 3.61 11.47
CA ALA A 177 -7.44 4.38 12.56
C ALA A 177 -6.97 5.76 12.07
N LEU A 178 -6.34 5.83 10.88
CA LEU A 178 -5.90 7.11 10.30
C LEU A 178 -7.08 8.03 10.02
N SER A 179 -8.21 7.50 9.54
CA SER A 179 -9.44 8.27 9.35
C SER A 179 -10.09 8.69 10.67
N LYS A 180 -9.93 7.89 11.73
CA LYS A 180 -10.50 8.17 13.05
C LYS A 180 -9.73 9.26 13.80
N TYR A 181 -8.42 9.18 13.81
CA TYR A 181 -7.54 10.05 14.61
C TYR A 181 -6.93 11.18 13.80
N GLY A 182 -6.80 11.02 12.48
CA GLY A 182 -6.18 11.96 11.58
C GLY A 182 -7.11 13.07 11.13
N HIS A 183 -6.52 14.22 10.84
CA HIS A 183 -7.13 15.28 10.04
C HIS A 183 -6.11 15.77 9.01
N ALA A 184 -6.58 16.11 7.82
CA ALA A 184 -5.73 16.72 6.81
C ALA A 184 -5.15 18.01 7.38
N ALA A 185 -3.82 18.14 7.36
CA ALA A 185 -3.21 19.40 7.75
C ALA A 185 -3.45 20.41 6.64
N ASP A 186 -4.02 21.56 7.00
CA ASP A 186 -4.17 22.66 6.06
C ASP A 186 -2.79 23.13 5.59
N PRO A 187 -2.66 23.57 4.32
CA PRO A 187 -1.50 24.33 3.90
C PRO A 187 -1.35 25.51 4.84
N TRP A 188 -0.19 25.68 5.45
CA TRP A 188 0.03 26.74 6.41
C TRP A 188 -0.26 28.10 5.76
N PRO A 189 -1.18 28.93 6.30
CA PRO A 189 -1.40 30.26 5.76
C PRO A 189 -0.14 31.10 6.02
N ALA A 190 0.36 31.73 4.97
CA ALA A 190 1.28 32.83 5.10
C ALA A 190 0.69 33.84 6.10
N GLU A 191 1.45 34.17 7.16
CA GLU A 191 1.24 35.28 8.08
C GLU A 191 -0.22 35.52 8.54
N ASP A 192 -0.55 35.29 9.80
CA ASP A 192 -1.82 35.55 10.49
C ASP A 192 -2.92 34.47 10.49
N ALA A 193 -2.56 33.25 10.78
CA ALA A 193 -3.52 32.40 11.46
C ALA A 193 -3.07 32.25 12.92
N THR A 194 -3.62 33.05 13.80
CA THR A 194 -3.99 32.56 15.12
C THR A 194 -4.83 31.31 14.85
N VAL A 195 -4.15 30.18 14.69
CA VAL A 195 -4.78 28.88 14.76
C VAL A 195 -5.50 28.93 16.07
N LYS A 196 -6.80 29.14 16.00
CA LYS A 196 -7.68 28.59 16.99
C LYS A 196 -7.37 27.09 16.92
N VAL A 197 -6.32 26.68 17.64
CA VAL A 197 -6.32 25.40 18.31
C VAL A 197 -7.64 25.50 19.03
N ALA A 198 -8.67 25.04 18.34
CA ALA A 198 -9.99 24.95 18.88
C ALA A 198 -9.75 24.12 20.11
N ALA A 199 -9.61 24.85 21.21
CA ALA A 199 -9.53 24.34 22.53
C ALA A 199 -10.81 23.55 22.77
N GLN A 200 -10.91 22.40 22.18
CA GLN A 200 -11.62 21.27 22.75
C GLN A 200 -10.69 20.69 23.85
N ARG A 201 -10.29 21.59 24.77
CA ARG A 201 -10.06 21.25 26.17
C ARG A 201 -11.40 20.75 26.72
N ARG A 202 -11.77 19.53 26.36
CA ARG A 202 -12.81 18.76 27.02
C ARG A 202 -12.14 17.60 27.72
N ASN A 203 -11.96 17.81 29.03
CA ASN A 203 -11.82 16.80 30.07
C ASN A 203 -10.66 15.81 29.92
N ALA A 204 -9.45 16.27 30.25
CA ALA A 204 -8.32 15.42 30.62
C ALA A 204 -8.56 14.77 31.99
N ALA A 205 -9.53 13.88 32.08
CA ALA A 205 -9.73 13.00 33.24
C ALA A 205 -10.35 11.68 32.78
N GLY A 206 -9.59 10.94 31.95
CA GLY A 206 -9.95 9.61 31.46
C GLY A 206 -9.42 9.43 30.04
N GLY A 207 -8.51 8.51 29.82
CA GLY A 207 -7.78 8.13 28.61
C GLY A 207 -8.42 8.46 27.26
N GLY A 208 -8.43 9.74 26.90
CA GLY A 208 -8.96 10.26 25.64
C GLY A 208 -7.88 10.28 24.57
N THR A 209 -8.29 10.22 23.29
CA THR A 209 -7.43 10.43 22.12
C THR A 209 -7.66 11.84 21.56
N GLY A 210 -6.58 12.50 21.11
CA GLY A 210 -6.62 13.80 20.44
C GLY A 210 -6.34 13.68 18.94
N PRO A 211 -6.50 14.79 18.19
CA PRO A 211 -6.28 14.79 16.74
C PRO A 211 -4.79 14.69 16.40
N VAL A 212 -4.49 14.02 15.27
CA VAL A 212 -3.15 13.90 14.68
C VAL A 212 -3.16 14.58 13.31
N ALA A 213 -2.26 15.52 13.08
CA ALA A 213 -2.14 16.21 11.80
C ALA A 213 -1.47 15.32 10.75
N ILE A 214 -2.11 15.14 9.61
CA ILE A 214 -1.64 14.30 8.53
C ILE A 214 -1.13 15.16 7.39
N HIS A 215 0.16 15.02 7.08
CA HIS A 215 0.83 15.71 5.99
C HIS A 215 1.20 14.72 4.89
N ALA A 216 1.05 15.13 3.64
CA ALA A 216 1.49 14.38 2.48
C ALA A 216 2.36 15.29 1.60
N CYS A 217 3.66 15.00 1.54
CA CYS A 217 4.67 15.83 0.91
C CYS A 217 5.29 15.10 -0.27
N LEU A 218 5.44 15.76 -1.41
CA LEU A 218 6.07 15.18 -2.60
C LEU A 218 7.56 15.48 -2.62
N LEU A 219 8.36 14.44 -2.75
CA LEU A 219 9.79 14.55 -3.05
C LEU A 219 10.05 14.10 -4.49
N GLU A 220 10.80 14.90 -5.22
CA GLU A 220 11.34 14.54 -6.52
C GLU A 220 12.84 14.29 -6.41
N CYS A 221 13.33 13.26 -7.09
CA CYS A 221 14.75 13.01 -7.24
C CYS A 221 15.18 13.29 -8.67
N GLY A 222 16.13 14.21 -8.81
CA GLY A 222 16.81 14.42 -10.08
C GLY A 222 17.74 13.24 -10.42
N ASN A 223 18.21 13.21 -11.66
CA ASN A 223 19.17 12.20 -12.16
C ASN A 223 20.49 12.13 -11.37
N THR A 224 20.78 13.15 -10.59
CA THR A 224 21.95 13.22 -9.69
C THR A 224 21.74 12.52 -8.36
N GLY A 225 20.51 12.05 -8.09
CA GLY A 225 20.13 11.45 -6.80
C GLY A 225 19.89 12.47 -5.69
N MET A 226 19.91 13.77 -5.99
CA MET A 226 19.50 14.82 -5.05
C MET A 226 17.99 14.93 -5.02
N ALA A 227 17.43 14.88 -3.80
CA ALA A 227 16.01 15.08 -3.58
C ALA A 227 15.71 16.55 -3.30
N HIS A 228 14.60 17.04 -3.86
CA HIS A 228 14.03 18.35 -3.54
C HIS A 228 12.53 18.21 -3.27
N LEU A 229 11.98 19.17 -2.55
CA LEU A 229 10.56 19.23 -2.27
C LEU A 229 9.82 19.72 -3.50
N ALA A 230 9.00 18.86 -4.10
CA ALA A 230 8.15 19.22 -5.22
C ALA A 230 6.83 19.86 -4.76
N ALA A 231 6.29 19.40 -3.62
CA ALA A 231 5.15 20.02 -2.94
C ALA A 231 5.20 19.71 -1.44
N ALA A 232 5.00 20.72 -0.61
CA ALA A 232 4.89 20.57 0.84
C ALA A 232 3.56 19.94 1.27
N HIS A 233 2.52 20.13 0.48
CA HIS A 233 1.19 19.61 0.74
C HIS A 233 0.51 19.19 -0.56
N ILE A 234 -0.05 17.98 -0.55
CA ILE A 234 -1.06 17.54 -1.51
C ILE A 234 -2.33 17.17 -0.74
N GLN A 235 -3.44 17.01 -1.46
CA GLN A 235 -4.70 16.63 -0.83
C GLN A 235 -4.56 15.33 -0.04
N VAL A 236 -4.97 15.35 1.24
CA VAL A 236 -5.11 14.17 2.10
C VAL A 236 -6.58 13.81 2.18
N ASP A 237 -6.94 12.64 1.65
CA ASP A 237 -8.30 12.14 1.64
C ASP A 237 -8.46 11.00 2.67
N LEU A 238 -9.16 11.29 3.77
CA LEU A 238 -9.46 10.37 4.85
C LEU A 238 -10.92 9.89 4.85
N SER A 239 -11.68 10.17 3.78
CA SER A 239 -13.11 9.89 3.71
C SER A 239 -13.48 8.40 3.68
N HIS A 240 -12.53 7.52 3.39
CA HIS A 240 -12.76 6.09 3.21
C HIS A 240 -12.66 5.23 4.50
N GLY A 241 -12.66 5.86 5.69
CA GLY A 241 -12.55 5.16 6.97
C GLY A 241 -13.69 4.19 7.25
N GLU A 242 -14.92 4.55 6.89
CA GLU A 242 -16.08 3.67 7.04
C GLU A 242 -15.99 2.46 6.12
N LEU A 243 -15.55 2.64 4.87
CA LEU A 243 -15.29 1.53 3.95
C LEU A 243 -14.21 0.61 4.50
N ALA A 244 -13.12 1.15 5.04
CA ALA A 244 -12.07 0.36 5.66
C ALA A 244 -12.60 -0.48 6.84
N ALA A 245 -13.47 0.09 7.67
CA ALA A 245 -14.08 -0.59 8.82
C ALA A 245 -15.18 -1.60 8.43
N SER A 246 -15.78 -1.48 7.24
CA SER A 246 -16.89 -2.31 6.79
C SER A 246 -16.51 -3.77 6.51
N ASP A 247 -15.23 -4.05 6.26
CA ASP A 247 -14.70 -5.35 5.80
C ASP A 247 -15.51 -5.92 4.62
N ALA A 248 -15.83 -5.02 3.65
CA ALA A 248 -16.61 -5.33 2.45
C ALA A 248 -15.77 -5.07 1.19
N GLY A 249 -16.08 -5.80 0.12
CA GLY A 249 -15.40 -5.58 -1.16
C GLY A 249 -15.35 -6.80 -2.06
N ASN A 250 -14.38 -6.75 -2.95
CA ASN A 250 -14.09 -7.80 -3.92
C ASN A 250 -12.68 -8.32 -3.70
N TYR A 251 -12.34 -9.42 -4.35
CA TYR A 251 -11.01 -9.99 -4.22
C TYR A 251 -10.63 -10.81 -5.45
N LEU A 252 -9.33 -10.89 -5.68
CA LEU A 252 -8.75 -11.89 -6.56
C LEU A 252 -7.97 -12.91 -5.72
N ILE A 253 -8.14 -14.19 -6.01
CA ILE A 253 -7.32 -15.27 -5.45
C ILE A 253 -6.42 -15.79 -6.56
N GLN A 254 -5.12 -15.53 -6.43
CA GLN A 254 -4.11 -16.06 -7.33
C GLN A 254 -3.62 -17.41 -6.80
N ILE A 255 -3.63 -18.44 -7.66
CA ILE A 255 -3.29 -19.83 -7.34
C ILE A 255 -2.24 -20.30 -8.33
N GLU A 256 -1.20 -20.99 -7.85
CA GLU A 256 -0.23 -21.71 -8.66
C GLU A 256 -0.46 -23.22 -8.54
N LEU A 257 -0.66 -23.91 -9.65
CA LEU A 257 -0.60 -25.36 -9.72
C LEU A 257 0.77 -25.78 -10.29
N ALA A 258 1.53 -26.59 -9.52
CA ALA A 258 2.83 -27.09 -9.98
C ALA A 258 2.70 -28.11 -11.10
N GLU A 259 1.63 -28.90 -11.07
CA GLU A 259 1.38 -30.01 -11.97
C GLU A 259 -0.04 -29.97 -12.52
N THR A 260 -0.22 -30.56 -13.67
CA THR A 260 -1.53 -30.80 -14.27
C THR A 260 -2.27 -31.88 -13.47
N CYS A 261 -3.55 -31.64 -13.16
CA CYS A 261 -4.36 -32.57 -12.38
C CYS A 261 -5.82 -32.56 -12.80
N GLU A 262 -6.53 -33.64 -12.53
CA GLU A 262 -7.97 -33.77 -12.65
C GLU A 262 -8.60 -33.65 -11.29
N ILE A 263 -9.61 -32.81 -11.16
CA ILE A 263 -10.29 -32.55 -9.89
C ILE A 263 -11.81 -32.63 -10.12
N GLU A 264 -12.46 -33.40 -9.29
CA GLU A 264 -13.93 -33.42 -9.23
C GLU A 264 -14.42 -32.18 -8.47
N VAL A 265 -15.14 -31.29 -9.16
CA VAL A 265 -15.57 -29.97 -8.66
C VAL A 265 -17.09 -29.95 -8.49
N GLY A 266 -17.58 -30.64 -7.47
CA GLY A 266 -19.01 -30.68 -7.15
C GLY A 266 -19.89 -30.90 -8.37
N GLY A 267 -20.90 -30.06 -8.57
CA GLY A 267 -21.84 -30.16 -9.71
C GLY A 267 -21.25 -29.87 -11.09
N LEU A 268 -19.98 -29.42 -11.18
CA LEU A 268 -19.31 -29.24 -12.48
C LEU A 268 -18.68 -30.51 -13.02
N GLY A 269 -18.61 -31.59 -12.20
CA GLY A 269 -17.92 -32.83 -12.55
C GLY A 269 -16.41 -32.70 -12.56
N THR A 270 -15.74 -33.61 -13.25
CA THR A 270 -14.27 -33.63 -13.35
C THR A 270 -13.78 -32.57 -14.31
N ILE A 271 -12.88 -31.73 -13.81
CA ILE A 271 -12.23 -30.67 -14.59
C ILE A 271 -10.73 -30.95 -14.67
N HIS A 272 -10.19 -30.85 -15.88
CA HIS A 272 -8.75 -30.95 -16.14
C HIS A 272 -8.08 -29.58 -15.97
N PHE A 273 -7.26 -29.44 -14.92
CA PHE A 273 -6.49 -28.22 -14.62
C PHE A 273 -5.05 -28.40 -15.09
N LYS A 274 -4.59 -27.52 -15.97
CA LYS A 274 -3.19 -27.50 -16.44
C LYS A 274 -2.27 -26.91 -15.36
N ALA A 275 -1.02 -27.34 -15.31
CA ALA A 275 0.02 -26.66 -14.55
C ALA A 275 0.11 -25.19 -14.99
N GLY A 276 0.29 -24.27 -14.02
CA GLY A 276 0.34 -22.83 -14.27
C GLY A 276 -0.41 -22.03 -13.22
N TRP A 277 -0.93 -20.88 -13.62
CA TRP A 277 -1.54 -19.91 -12.70
C TRP A 277 -3.03 -19.78 -12.96
N TYR A 278 -3.76 -19.59 -11.89
CA TYR A 278 -5.19 -19.35 -11.93
C TYR A 278 -5.52 -18.09 -11.11
N VAL A 279 -6.47 -17.31 -11.59
CA VAL A 279 -7.01 -16.17 -10.84
C VAL A 279 -8.52 -16.31 -10.74
N TYR A 280 -9.01 -16.33 -9.52
CA TYR A 280 -10.43 -16.37 -9.20
C TYR A 280 -10.89 -14.99 -8.74
N ALA A 281 -11.94 -14.45 -9.34
CA ALA A 281 -12.63 -13.25 -8.91
C ALA A 281 -13.81 -13.62 -7.99
N GLY A 282 -13.98 -12.86 -6.92
CA GLY A 282 -15.08 -13.02 -5.98
C GLY A 282 -15.40 -11.74 -5.22
N SER A 283 -16.53 -11.74 -4.52
CA SER A 283 -17.01 -10.61 -3.74
C SER A 283 -17.46 -11.03 -2.33
N ALA A 284 -17.47 -10.08 -1.42
CA ALA A 284 -17.99 -10.26 -0.06
C ALA A 284 -18.61 -8.95 0.43
N ARG A 285 -19.89 -8.95 0.69
CA ARG A 285 -20.61 -7.81 1.27
C ARG A 285 -20.23 -7.52 2.72
N LYS A 286 -19.68 -8.52 3.43
CA LYS A 286 -19.19 -8.47 4.82
C LYS A 286 -18.14 -9.56 5.01
N ASN A 287 -17.25 -9.38 5.99
CA ASN A 287 -16.22 -10.36 6.35
C ASN A 287 -15.30 -10.72 5.17
N LEU A 288 -14.88 -9.74 4.39
CA LEU A 288 -13.98 -9.90 3.25
C LEU A 288 -12.69 -10.61 3.66
N ALA A 289 -12.05 -10.15 4.73
CA ALA A 289 -10.83 -10.74 5.25
C ALA A 289 -11.03 -12.22 5.67
N LYS A 290 -12.11 -12.52 6.36
CA LYS A 290 -12.46 -13.91 6.76
C LYS A 290 -12.71 -14.79 5.53
N ARG A 291 -13.38 -14.26 4.49
CA ARG A 291 -13.66 -14.98 3.25
C ARG A 291 -12.37 -15.27 2.48
N ILE A 292 -11.50 -14.28 2.32
CA ILE A 292 -10.19 -14.48 1.69
C ILE A 292 -9.38 -15.52 2.48
N ASN A 293 -9.23 -15.35 3.80
CA ASN A 293 -8.51 -16.29 4.66
C ASN A 293 -9.06 -17.72 4.59
N ARG A 294 -10.39 -17.86 4.46
CA ARG A 294 -11.00 -19.16 4.25
C ARG A 294 -10.59 -19.78 2.91
N HIS A 295 -10.54 -18.99 1.83
CA HIS A 295 -10.07 -19.47 0.53
C HIS A 295 -8.58 -19.84 0.54
N LEU A 296 -7.76 -19.17 1.32
CA LEU A 296 -6.34 -19.47 1.46
C LEU A 296 -6.03 -20.77 2.21
N ARG A 297 -6.99 -21.32 2.97
CA ARG A 297 -6.81 -22.60 3.67
C ARG A 297 -6.75 -23.75 2.66
N LYS A 298 -5.75 -24.62 2.81
CA LYS A 298 -5.56 -25.81 1.98
C LYS A 298 -6.12 -27.07 2.63
N ILE A 299 -6.13 -27.16 3.96
CA ILE A 299 -6.50 -28.32 4.75
C ILE A 299 -7.67 -28.01 5.69
N ARG A 300 -8.37 -29.08 6.15
CA ARG A 300 -9.50 -28.98 7.09
C ARG A 300 -10.56 -27.97 6.65
N LYS A 301 -10.90 -28.00 5.35
CA LYS A 301 -11.81 -27.06 4.71
C LYS A 301 -13.09 -27.79 4.29
N GLN A 302 -14.23 -27.33 4.78
CA GLN A 302 -15.52 -27.76 4.25
C GLN A 302 -15.72 -27.11 2.86
N LYS A 303 -15.92 -27.92 1.84
CA LYS A 303 -16.14 -27.45 0.46
C LYS A 303 -17.53 -26.82 0.34
N HIS A 304 -17.57 -25.57 -0.10
CA HIS A 304 -18.82 -24.82 -0.30
C HIS A 304 -18.85 -24.15 -1.67
N TRP A 305 -17.74 -23.54 -2.09
CA TRP A 305 -17.59 -22.92 -3.41
C TRP A 305 -16.69 -23.76 -4.31
N HIS A 306 -16.83 -23.61 -5.62
CA HIS A 306 -15.98 -24.31 -6.59
C HIS A 306 -14.48 -24.16 -6.31
N ILE A 307 -14.03 -22.96 -5.93
CA ILE A 307 -12.62 -22.69 -5.58
C ILE A 307 -12.12 -23.57 -4.42
N ASP A 308 -12.99 -24.02 -3.53
CA ASP A 308 -12.61 -24.85 -2.39
C ASP A 308 -12.10 -26.25 -2.81
N TYR A 309 -12.49 -26.69 -4.01
CA TYR A 309 -11.99 -27.94 -4.58
C TYR A 309 -10.59 -27.78 -5.17
N LEU A 310 -10.24 -26.59 -5.66
CA LEU A 310 -8.95 -26.31 -6.31
C LEU A 310 -7.85 -25.94 -5.31
N THR A 311 -8.16 -25.19 -4.28
CA THR A 311 -7.16 -24.64 -3.34
C THR A 311 -6.31 -25.68 -2.60
N PRO A 312 -6.75 -26.92 -2.30
CA PRO A 312 -5.90 -27.94 -1.71
C PRO A 312 -4.67 -28.34 -2.57
N PHE A 313 -4.82 -28.23 -3.89
CA PHE A 313 -3.76 -28.58 -4.86
C PHE A 313 -2.80 -27.43 -5.15
N ALA A 314 -3.04 -26.26 -4.59
CA ALA A 314 -2.22 -25.09 -4.83
C ALA A 314 -0.79 -25.27 -4.29
N LYS A 315 0.24 -25.06 -5.13
CA LYS A 315 1.62 -24.87 -4.68
C LYS A 315 1.73 -23.55 -3.90
N THR A 316 1.28 -22.46 -4.48
CA THR A 316 1.16 -21.16 -3.83
C THR A 316 -0.24 -20.59 -4.00
N ILE A 317 -0.68 -19.82 -3.02
CA ILE A 317 -1.98 -19.15 -3.05
C ILE A 317 -1.89 -17.77 -2.39
N LYS A 318 -2.48 -16.76 -3.00
CA LYS A 318 -2.45 -15.37 -2.50
C LYS A 318 -3.79 -14.68 -2.73
N GLY A 319 -4.28 -14.00 -1.69
CA GLY A 319 -5.43 -13.11 -1.76
C GLY A 319 -5.01 -11.68 -2.11
N LEU A 320 -5.79 -11.03 -2.95
CA LEU A 320 -5.63 -9.65 -3.39
C LEU A 320 -6.96 -8.92 -3.15
N PRO A 321 -7.18 -8.34 -1.96
CA PRO A 321 -8.42 -7.63 -1.65
C PRO A 321 -8.55 -6.33 -2.42
N ILE A 322 -9.79 -5.95 -2.72
CA ILE A 322 -10.22 -4.70 -3.33
C ILE A 322 -11.43 -4.22 -2.53
N MET A 323 -11.21 -3.35 -1.55
CA MET A 323 -12.28 -2.79 -0.74
C MET A 323 -13.20 -1.92 -1.62
N SER A 324 -14.49 -2.12 -1.50
CA SER A 324 -15.49 -1.35 -2.26
C SER A 324 -16.90 -1.69 -1.77
N TYR A 325 -17.80 -0.74 -1.77
CA TYR A 325 -19.24 -1.00 -1.60
C TYR A 325 -19.87 -1.58 -2.87
N ARG A 326 -19.24 -1.40 -4.04
CA ARG A 326 -19.72 -1.94 -5.32
C ARG A 326 -19.36 -3.41 -5.47
N ASN A 327 -20.27 -4.17 -6.08
CA ASN A 327 -19.94 -5.53 -6.53
C ASN A 327 -19.24 -5.46 -7.90
N LEU A 328 -17.94 -5.70 -7.91
CA LEU A 328 -17.08 -5.63 -9.09
C LEU A 328 -16.65 -7.02 -9.59
N GLU A 329 -17.29 -8.09 -9.10
CA GLU A 329 -16.90 -9.47 -9.40
C GLU A 329 -16.92 -9.77 -10.90
N CYS A 330 -18.00 -9.36 -11.60
CA CYS A 330 -18.12 -9.53 -13.04
C CYS A 330 -17.16 -8.62 -13.82
N ASP A 331 -16.95 -7.39 -13.38
CA ASP A 331 -16.00 -6.46 -14.01
C ASP A 331 -14.58 -7.03 -13.96
N LEU A 332 -14.18 -7.54 -12.79
CA LEU A 332 -12.90 -8.22 -12.61
C LEU A 332 -12.76 -9.46 -13.48
N ALA A 333 -13.82 -10.26 -13.63
CA ALA A 333 -13.83 -11.43 -14.49
C ALA A 333 -13.61 -11.04 -15.97
N VAL A 334 -14.26 -9.98 -16.44
CA VAL A 334 -14.06 -9.44 -17.81
C VAL A 334 -12.62 -8.95 -18.00
N GLU A 335 -12.06 -8.23 -17.02
CA GLU A 335 -10.68 -7.77 -17.10
C GLU A 335 -9.67 -8.93 -17.13
N LEU A 336 -9.89 -9.98 -16.33
CA LEU A 336 -9.04 -11.18 -16.38
C LEU A 336 -9.03 -11.82 -17.78
N GLN A 337 -10.17 -11.84 -18.46
CA GLN A 337 -10.24 -12.34 -19.83
C GLN A 337 -9.51 -11.42 -20.82
N ARG A 338 -9.68 -10.09 -20.68
CA ARG A 338 -8.96 -9.09 -21.51
C ARG A 338 -7.44 -9.19 -21.38
N LEU A 339 -6.96 -9.55 -20.20
CA LEU A 339 -5.55 -9.78 -19.92
C LEU A 339 -5.02 -11.14 -20.45
N GLY A 340 -5.81 -11.85 -21.25
CA GLY A 340 -5.43 -13.12 -21.86
C GLY A 340 -5.70 -14.35 -21.00
N GLY A 341 -6.41 -14.18 -19.87
CA GLY A 341 -6.86 -15.30 -19.05
C GLY A 341 -7.84 -16.20 -19.82
N LYS A 342 -7.62 -17.50 -19.79
CA LYS A 342 -8.52 -18.50 -20.40
C LYS A 342 -9.55 -18.94 -19.38
N PRO A 343 -10.87 -18.76 -19.62
CA PRO A 343 -11.89 -19.13 -18.66
C PRO A 343 -11.92 -20.64 -18.41
N VAL A 344 -12.09 -21.03 -17.15
CA VAL A 344 -12.49 -22.39 -16.78
C VAL A 344 -14.02 -22.42 -16.79
N PRO A 345 -14.68 -23.08 -17.77
CA PRO A 345 -16.10 -22.89 -18.03
C PRO A 345 -16.99 -23.12 -16.82
N ARG A 346 -17.92 -22.20 -16.58
CA ARG A 346 -18.93 -22.23 -15.49
C ARG A 346 -18.36 -22.23 -14.06
N PHE A 347 -17.04 -22.12 -13.90
CA PHE A 347 -16.43 -22.15 -12.57
C PHE A 347 -16.68 -20.84 -11.81
N GLY A 348 -17.44 -20.92 -10.71
CA GLY A 348 -17.79 -19.78 -9.86
C GLY A 348 -18.82 -18.81 -10.44
N SER A 349 -19.38 -19.09 -11.64
CA SER A 349 -20.36 -18.22 -12.31
C SER A 349 -21.79 -18.80 -12.34
N SER A 350 -22.10 -19.79 -11.52
CA SER A 350 -23.42 -20.42 -11.45
C SER A 350 -24.54 -19.45 -11.05
N ASP A 351 -24.24 -18.54 -10.14
CA ASP A 351 -25.11 -17.51 -9.58
C ASP A 351 -24.80 -16.09 -10.11
N CYS A 352 -24.00 -16.00 -11.17
CA CYS A 352 -23.65 -14.72 -11.82
C CYS A 352 -24.90 -14.01 -12.35
N GLN A 353 -25.10 -12.74 -11.93
CA GLN A 353 -26.20 -11.88 -12.37
C GLN A 353 -25.78 -10.92 -13.51
N GLY A 354 -24.55 -11.00 -13.99
CA GLY A 354 -24.07 -10.17 -15.12
C GLY A 354 -24.85 -10.46 -16.41
N HIS A 355 -25.02 -9.45 -17.25
CA HIS A 355 -25.65 -9.56 -18.56
C HIS A 355 -24.68 -9.04 -19.66
N PRO A 356 -24.12 -9.91 -20.51
CA PRO A 356 -24.25 -11.37 -20.50
C PRO A 356 -23.57 -12.02 -19.27
N LYS A 357 -24.02 -13.22 -18.91
CA LYS A 357 -23.38 -13.98 -17.81
C LYS A 357 -21.91 -14.19 -18.08
N CYS A 358 -21.07 -14.05 -17.05
CA CYS A 358 -19.66 -14.36 -17.14
C CYS A 358 -19.46 -15.84 -17.50
N PRO A 359 -18.57 -16.16 -18.48
CA PRO A 359 -18.28 -17.55 -18.83
C PRO A 359 -17.64 -18.31 -17.67
N SER A 360 -16.96 -17.59 -16.78
CA SER A 360 -16.29 -18.09 -15.58
C SER A 360 -15.94 -16.94 -14.64
N HIS A 361 -15.69 -17.25 -13.38
CA HIS A 361 -14.97 -16.38 -12.45
C HIS A 361 -13.55 -16.90 -12.16
N LEU A 362 -13.13 -18.01 -12.79
CA LEU A 362 -11.78 -18.57 -12.71
C LEU A 362 -11.10 -18.54 -14.06
N TYR A 363 -9.92 -17.95 -14.14
CA TYR A 363 -9.16 -17.81 -15.38
C TYR A 363 -7.75 -18.39 -15.26
N TYR A 364 -7.32 -19.15 -16.24
CA TYR A 364 -5.99 -19.73 -16.36
C TYR A 364 -5.03 -18.79 -17.07
N PHE A 365 -3.81 -18.68 -16.54
CA PHE A 365 -2.67 -17.97 -17.10
C PHE A 365 -1.46 -18.89 -17.17
N LYS A 366 -0.71 -18.83 -18.27
CA LYS A 366 0.54 -19.61 -18.39
C LYS A 366 1.63 -19.07 -17.46
N GLU A 367 1.70 -17.74 -17.32
CA GLU A 367 2.69 -17.03 -16.53
C GLU A 367 2.06 -16.41 -15.29
N ARG A 368 2.90 -16.08 -14.30
CA ARG A 368 2.46 -15.47 -13.03
C ARG A 368 1.79 -14.11 -13.28
N PRO A 369 0.50 -13.91 -12.98
CA PRO A 369 -0.20 -12.65 -13.22
C PRO A 369 0.43 -11.45 -12.51
N MET A 370 0.83 -11.59 -11.23
CA MET A 370 1.52 -10.52 -10.49
C MET A 370 2.93 -10.20 -11.00
N GLY A 371 3.45 -10.91 -11.98
CA GLY A 371 4.67 -10.58 -12.73
C GLY A 371 4.39 -9.82 -14.03
N ASN A 372 3.12 -9.68 -14.39
CA ASN A 372 2.68 -8.97 -15.58
C ASN A 372 2.24 -7.54 -15.21
N ARG A 373 2.84 -6.55 -15.86
CA ARG A 373 2.57 -5.13 -15.59
C ARG A 373 1.10 -4.78 -15.80
N ALA A 374 0.49 -5.22 -16.89
CA ALA A 374 -0.92 -4.91 -17.18
C ALA A 374 -1.88 -5.49 -16.13
N PHE A 375 -1.57 -6.67 -15.57
CA PHE A 375 -2.35 -7.23 -14.47
C PHE A 375 -2.24 -6.39 -13.20
N VAL A 376 -1.03 -5.92 -12.85
CA VAL A 376 -0.83 -5.07 -11.67
C VAL A 376 -1.48 -3.70 -11.88
N GLU A 377 -1.35 -3.10 -13.07
CA GLU A 377 -2.04 -1.84 -13.41
C GLU A 377 -3.56 -1.98 -13.29
N MET A 378 -4.14 -3.08 -13.76
CA MET A 378 -5.56 -3.38 -13.57
C MET A 378 -5.90 -3.44 -12.07
N LEU A 379 -5.18 -4.21 -11.28
CA LEU A 379 -5.42 -4.33 -9.84
C LEU A 379 -5.34 -2.96 -9.13
N LEU A 380 -4.34 -2.15 -9.45
CA LEU A 380 -4.16 -0.82 -8.87
C LEU A 380 -5.27 0.14 -9.32
N ARG A 381 -5.71 0.08 -10.57
CA ARG A 381 -6.86 0.86 -11.05
C ARG A 381 -8.11 0.55 -10.24
N TYR A 382 -8.39 -0.71 -9.98
CA TYR A 382 -9.54 -1.11 -9.16
C TYR A 382 -9.40 -0.70 -7.70
N ARG A 383 -8.19 -0.62 -7.18
CA ARG A 383 -7.92 -0.18 -5.80
C ARG A 383 -7.91 1.34 -5.65
N HIS A 384 -7.27 2.06 -6.57
CA HIS A 384 -7.02 3.49 -6.44
C HIS A 384 -8.16 4.36 -6.97
N VAL A 385 -8.98 3.81 -7.88
CA VAL A 385 -10.05 4.55 -8.55
C VAL A 385 -11.38 3.81 -8.40
N VAL A 386 -11.61 2.76 -9.19
CA VAL A 386 -12.93 2.12 -9.36
C VAL A 386 -13.54 1.61 -8.05
N GLY A 387 -12.72 1.05 -7.15
CA GLY A 387 -13.19 0.55 -5.86
C GLY A 387 -13.59 1.64 -4.86
N LEU A 388 -13.08 2.86 -5.05
CA LEU A 388 -13.32 4.01 -4.18
C LEU A 388 -14.43 4.92 -4.67
N GLU A 389 -14.92 4.73 -5.89
CA GLU A 389 -16.10 5.40 -6.42
C GLU A 389 -17.33 4.85 -5.70
N GLY A 390 -17.94 5.68 -4.85
CA GLY A 390 -19.12 5.38 -4.05
C GLY A 390 -20.42 5.64 -4.76
#